data_030df74d01781fd235e299878bc7aa45
#
_entry.id   030df74d01781fd235e299878bc7aa45
#
_cell.length_a   1.000
_cell.length_b   1.000
_cell.length_c   1.000
_cell.angle_alpha   90.00
_cell.angle_beta   90.00
_cell.angle_gamma   90.00
#
_symmetry.space_group_name_H-M   'P 1'
#
loop_
_entity.id
_entity.type
_entity.pdbx_description
1 polymer ?
#
loop_
_entity_poly.entity_id
_entity_poly.type
_entity_poly.pdbx_seq_one_letter_code
_entity_poly.pdbx_strand_id
1 'polypeptide(L)'
;NGTVTKTYKQSTPLPNLNPDASNTNIRAFLVPEGSYINFLQSNLEPIGGFTSAEDKQPMSMELHSVPKKVLVGTSLEDAMANVSATITFETGITKEVPAAELGFVAVPDMNQVGQKTLVAIYNKTFKNENCSTPIAGQAQFSVVDKMFNSLGATDNSTPFFGAQTEAVKVAPHETQVMQFTNYTDGANNWDNFLVAMVNGAGTEYGVTRADCFGWGTAYDGKATPFGAPENWATWLADMDGAKVTLYTTNNGDGTVDIKYDIVAANGHKYHMGYTGISGVDANDFFVKLSLEKAHLEFDSVVGDENNTSAFFGALSKVFDVPAGKTVSTQFVNYTAGGENYHNFVAVLVNKANDKEYAAVRADNFGWGTGYDACTHACSWEDWGAWLAAMDGAKVQLSVTNVGNGTANIKATMIGNNGVTYTQTYNGINNIDANDLAFKLTIEKAHLVFDLPFANSSFASARKHYSRAHRR
;
A
#
# COMPACT_ATOMS: atom_id res chain seq x y z
N ASN A 1 -59.34 13.82 -12.76
CA ASN A 1 -58.57 14.79 -11.97
C ASN A 1 -59.47 15.75 -11.18
N GLY A 2 -60.57 16.25 -11.77
CA GLY A 2 -61.52 17.13 -11.04
C GLY A 2 -62.24 16.46 -9.86
N THR A 3 -62.23 15.15 -9.83
CA THR A 3 -62.84 14.37 -8.75
C THR A 3 -62.05 14.43 -7.45
N VAL A 4 -60.73 14.59 -7.55
CA VAL A 4 -59.84 14.70 -6.40
C VAL A 4 -60.19 15.89 -5.54
N THR A 5 -60.46 17.01 -6.16
CA THR A 5 -60.84 18.24 -5.45
C THR A 5 -62.13 18.07 -4.65
N LYS A 6 -63.05 17.20 -5.12
CA LYS A 6 -64.31 16.94 -4.44
C LYS A 6 -64.16 16.02 -3.22
N THR A 7 -63.21 15.11 -3.29
CA THR A 7 -62.97 14.20 -2.18
C THR A 7 -62.12 14.82 -1.10
N TYR A 8 -61.45 15.87 -1.43
CA TYR A 8 -60.64 16.60 -0.48
C TYR A 8 -61.49 17.50 0.41
N LYS A 9 -62.14 16.88 1.34
CA LYS A 9 -62.89 17.58 2.40
C LYS A 9 -62.18 17.38 3.72
N GLN A 10 -61.02 17.87 3.76
CA GLN A 10 -60.24 17.71 4.95
C GLN A 10 -60.72 18.62 6.05
N SER A 11 -61.03 18.02 7.18
CA SER A 11 -61.42 18.76 8.40
C SER A 11 -60.18 19.23 9.19
N THR A 12 -59.06 18.59 8.97
CA THR A 12 -57.83 18.94 9.65
C THR A 12 -56.82 19.45 8.61
N PRO A 13 -56.23 20.62 8.80
CA PRO A 13 -55.19 21.11 7.93
C PRO A 13 -54.05 20.12 7.89
N LEU A 14 -53.55 19.84 6.70
CA LEU A 14 -52.35 19.03 6.54
C LEU A 14 -51.15 19.86 6.98
N PRO A 15 -50.46 19.45 8.04
CA PRO A 15 -49.31 20.19 8.51
C PRO A 15 -48.20 20.19 7.44
N ASN A 16 -47.48 21.28 7.36
CA ASN A 16 -46.35 21.44 6.46
C ASN A 16 -46.67 21.42 4.95
N LEU A 17 -47.93 21.56 4.56
CA LEU A 17 -48.23 21.77 3.16
C LEU A 17 -47.96 23.22 2.76
N ASN A 18 -47.08 23.37 1.79
CA ASN A 18 -46.90 24.66 1.12
C ASN A 18 -47.94 24.77 -0.01
N PRO A 19 -48.78 25.82 -0.04
CA PRO A 19 -49.74 26.01 -1.10
C PRO A 19 -49.13 26.36 -2.46
N ASP A 20 -47.84 26.51 -2.53
CA ASP A 20 -47.14 26.75 -3.78
C ASP A 20 -47.30 25.57 -4.73
N ALA A 21 -47.87 25.85 -5.88
CA ALA A 21 -48.16 24.83 -6.90
C ALA A 21 -46.88 24.20 -7.48
N SER A 22 -45.74 24.79 -7.26
CA SER A 22 -44.45 24.22 -7.67
C SER A 22 -43.96 23.09 -6.79
N ASN A 23 -44.56 22.95 -5.59
CA ASN A 23 -44.20 21.90 -4.65
C ASN A 23 -44.93 20.60 -4.95
N THR A 24 -44.21 19.61 -5.45
CA THR A 24 -44.78 18.31 -5.80
C THR A 24 -45.28 17.52 -4.59
N ASN A 25 -44.78 17.78 -3.40
CA ASN A 25 -45.22 17.10 -2.18
C ASN A 25 -46.68 17.46 -1.82
N ILE A 26 -47.10 18.65 -2.11
CA ILE A 26 -48.51 19.04 -1.89
C ILE A 26 -49.47 18.14 -2.64
N ARG A 27 -49.06 17.69 -3.80
CA ARG A 27 -49.89 16.83 -4.64
C ARG A 27 -50.09 15.45 -4.06
N ALA A 28 -49.10 14.99 -3.34
CA ALA A 28 -49.15 13.68 -2.70
C ALA A 28 -50.35 13.59 -1.72
N PHE A 29 -50.74 14.71 -1.14
CA PHE A 29 -51.79 14.77 -0.16
C PHE A 29 -53.16 15.14 -0.72
N LEU A 30 -53.24 15.49 -1.96
CA LEU A 30 -54.48 15.84 -2.63
C LEU A 30 -55.16 14.64 -3.28
N VAL A 31 -54.79 13.46 -2.92
CA VAL A 31 -55.24 12.22 -3.54
C VAL A 31 -56.23 11.51 -2.66
N PRO A 32 -57.30 10.97 -3.21
CA PRO A 32 -58.30 10.22 -2.43
C PRO A 32 -57.69 9.00 -1.77
N GLU A 33 -58.25 8.66 -0.63
CA GLU A 33 -57.87 7.46 0.08
C GLU A 33 -57.99 6.22 -0.79
N GLY A 34 -56.96 5.37 -0.74
CA GLY A 34 -56.91 4.10 -1.43
C GLY A 34 -56.42 4.15 -2.90
N SER A 35 -56.35 5.32 -3.54
CA SER A 35 -55.95 5.46 -4.92
C SER A 35 -54.80 6.43 -5.18
N TYR A 36 -54.39 7.12 -4.17
CA TYR A 36 -53.50 8.27 -4.32
C TYR A 36 -52.09 7.91 -4.78
N ILE A 37 -51.59 6.73 -4.46
CA ILE A 37 -50.27 6.35 -4.90
C ILE A 37 -50.19 6.35 -6.43
N ASN A 38 -51.11 5.70 -7.07
CA ASN A 38 -51.21 5.66 -8.54
C ASN A 38 -51.46 7.05 -9.14
N PHE A 39 -52.28 7.84 -8.42
CA PHE A 39 -52.54 9.20 -8.83
C PHE A 39 -51.27 10.06 -8.75
N LEU A 40 -50.50 9.90 -7.68
CA LEU A 40 -49.27 10.62 -7.48
C LEU A 40 -48.28 10.36 -8.63
N GLN A 41 -48.11 9.11 -9.00
CA GLN A 41 -47.21 8.75 -10.12
C GLN A 41 -47.65 9.39 -11.43
N SER A 42 -48.94 9.40 -11.72
CA SER A 42 -49.47 9.98 -12.95
C SER A 42 -49.44 11.52 -12.98
N ASN A 43 -49.42 12.15 -11.82
CA ASN A 43 -49.49 13.61 -11.71
C ASN A 43 -48.20 14.27 -11.22
N LEU A 44 -47.19 13.46 -10.91
CA LEU A 44 -45.86 13.97 -10.59
C LEU A 44 -45.11 14.50 -11.80
N GLU A 45 -45.57 14.12 -12.99
CA GLU A 45 -45.03 14.68 -14.22
C GLU A 45 -45.78 15.97 -14.62
N PRO A 46 -45.09 16.73 -15.34
CA PRO A 46 -43.97 17.58 -14.98
C PRO A 46 -44.52 18.89 -14.48
N ILE A 47 -44.42 19.10 -13.25
CA ILE A 47 -44.60 20.43 -12.79
C ILE A 47 -43.31 21.13 -13.03
N GLY A 48 -43.35 21.85 -14.12
CA GLY A 48 -42.24 22.51 -14.68
C GLY A 48 -41.08 22.77 -13.74
N GLY A 49 -39.96 22.23 -14.07
CA GLY A 49 -38.77 22.60 -13.41
C GLY A 49 -37.78 21.47 -13.10
N PHE A 50 -38.22 20.22 -12.96
CA PHE A 50 -37.30 19.11 -12.74
C PHE A 50 -36.93 18.51 -14.09
N THR A 51 -35.98 19.13 -14.72
CA THR A 51 -35.53 18.72 -16.08
C THR A 51 -34.31 17.82 -16.07
N SER A 52 -33.66 17.67 -14.92
CA SER A 52 -32.47 16.83 -14.77
C SER A 52 -32.53 15.99 -13.51
N ALA A 53 -31.65 15.00 -13.41
CA ALA A 53 -31.49 14.20 -12.20
C ALA A 53 -31.14 15.05 -10.98
N GLU A 54 -30.43 16.16 -11.21
CA GLU A 54 -30.00 17.09 -10.16
C GLU A 54 -31.15 17.89 -9.55
N ASP A 55 -32.30 17.93 -10.22
CA ASP A 55 -33.51 18.55 -9.69
C ASP A 55 -34.27 17.59 -8.75
N LYS A 56 -33.76 16.35 -8.58
CA LYS A 56 -34.34 15.30 -7.73
C LYS A 56 -33.55 15.19 -6.42
N GLN A 57 -34.18 14.57 -5.43
CA GLN A 57 -33.56 14.41 -4.12
C GLN A 57 -32.36 13.45 -4.17
N PRO A 58 -31.22 13.83 -3.59
CA PRO A 58 -30.13 12.90 -3.40
C PRO A 58 -30.47 11.88 -2.33
N MET A 59 -30.15 10.61 -2.55
CA MET A 59 -30.51 9.48 -1.70
C MET A 59 -29.32 8.89 -0.96
N SER A 60 -28.16 8.87 -1.61
CA SER A 60 -26.93 8.35 -1.03
C SER A 60 -25.69 9.05 -1.59
N MET A 61 -24.62 8.99 -0.81
CA MET A 61 -23.31 9.52 -1.18
C MET A 61 -22.23 8.51 -0.82
N GLU A 62 -21.34 8.24 -1.76
CA GLU A 62 -20.15 7.44 -1.58
C GLU A 62 -18.93 8.31 -1.83
N LEU A 63 -18.00 8.34 -0.84
CA LEU A 63 -16.78 9.11 -0.93
C LEU A 63 -15.67 8.30 -1.62
N HIS A 64 -14.92 8.94 -2.51
CA HIS A 64 -13.80 8.37 -3.23
C HIS A 64 -12.53 9.18 -2.99
N SER A 65 -11.38 8.54 -3.20
CA SER A 65 -10.05 9.17 -3.11
C SER A 65 -9.76 9.82 -1.74
N VAL A 66 -10.36 9.31 -0.67
CA VAL A 66 -10.02 9.74 0.69
C VAL A 66 -8.65 9.18 1.04
N PRO A 67 -7.64 10.02 1.39
CA PRO A 67 -6.31 9.54 1.72
C PRO A 67 -6.34 8.63 2.95
N LYS A 68 -5.59 7.55 2.93
CA LYS A 68 -5.49 6.63 4.10
C LYS A 68 -4.70 7.26 5.25
N LYS A 69 -3.67 8.05 4.91
CA LYS A 69 -2.80 8.75 5.85
C LYS A 69 -2.65 10.22 5.45
N VAL A 70 -2.56 11.09 6.42
CA VAL A 70 -2.30 12.54 6.25
C VAL A 70 -1.28 12.97 7.29
N LEU A 71 -0.29 13.76 6.90
CA LEU A 71 0.68 14.30 7.85
C LEU A 71 0.02 15.24 8.85
N VAL A 72 0.45 15.16 10.10
CA VAL A 72 0.07 16.12 11.15
C VAL A 72 0.40 17.53 10.71
N GLY A 73 -0.53 18.47 10.96
CA GLY A 73 -0.38 19.88 10.56
C GLY A 73 -0.79 20.19 9.12
N THR A 74 -1.11 19.18 8.28
CA THR A 74 -1.73 19.42 6.97
C THR A 74 -3.15 19.96 7.18
N SER A 75 -3.53 20.99 6.44
CA SER A 75 -4.92 21.49 6.51
C SER A 75 -5.90 20.43 6.00
N LEU A 76 -7.13 20.40 6.51
CA LEU A 76 -8.14 19.48 6.00
C LEU A 76 -8.46 19.75 4.52
N GLU A 77 -8.44 21.00 4.09
CA GLU A 77 -8.69 21.41 2.72
C GLU A 77 -7.62 20.84 1.76
N ASP A 78 -6.34 20.98 2.10
CA ASP A 78 -5.25 20.44 1.30
C ASP A 78 -5.27 18.90 1.29
N ALA A 79 -5.50 18.30 2.45
CA ALA A 79 -5.56 16.84 2.59
C ALA A 79 -6.70 16.22 1.76
N MET A 80 -7.83 16.91 1.62
CA MET A 80 -9.03 16.42 0.96
C MET A 80 -9.24 17.02 -0.44
N ALA A 81 -8.25 17.73 -0.99
CA ALA A 81 -8.38 18.42 -2.29
C ALA A 81 -8.77 17.48 -3.45
N ASN A 82 -8.36 16.23 -3.40
CA ASN A 82 -8.65 15.22 -4.42
C ASN A 82 -9.83 14.30 -4.09
N VAL A 83 -10.52 14.54 -2.97
CA VAL A 83 -11.71 13.77 -2.61
C VAL A 83 -12.83 14.07 -3.60
N SER A 84 -13.53 13.06 -4.02
CA SER A 84 -14.77 13.17 -4.80
C SER A 84 -15.88 12.35 -4.16
N ALA A 85 -17.07 12.50 -4.66
CA ALA A 85 -18.20 11.69 -4.22
C ALA A 85 -19.10 11.31 -5.39
N THR A 86 -19.61 10.09 -5.36
CA THR A 86 -20.75 9.70 -6.21
C THR A 86 -22.05 9.95 -5.46
N ILE A 87 -22.87 10.83 -6.00
CA ILE A 87 -24.21 11.10 -5.50
C ILE A 87 -25.23 10.27 -6.29
N THR A 88 -26.01 9.47 -5.61
CA THR A 88 -27.14 8.74 -6.22
C THR A 88 -28.43 9.47 -5.90
N PHE A 89 -29.20 9.81 -6.92
CA PHE A 89 -30.50 10.49 -6.79
C PHE A 89 -31.65 9.48 -6.75
N GLU A 90 -32.83 9.93 -6.33
CA GLU A 90 -34.05 9.12 -6.25
C GLU A 90 -34.46 8.46 -7.59
N THR A 91 -33.99 8.99 -8.70
CA THR A 91 -34.17 8.44 -10.03
C THR A 91 -33.23 7.27 -10.35
N GLY A 92 -32.27 6.95 -9.44
CA GLY A 92 -31.20 5.98 -9.68
C GLY A 92 -30.04 6.52 -10.54
N ILE A 93 -30.14 7.76 -11.01
CA ILE A 93 -29.03 8.40 -11.74
C ILE A 93 -27.94 8.80 -10.75
N THR A 94 -26.68 8.65 -11.16
CA THR A 94 -25.52 9.04 -10.36
C THR A 94 -24.83 10.25 -10.95
N LYS A 95 -24.17 11.03 -10.08
CA LYS A 95 -23.32 12.16 -10.46
C LYS A 95 -22.06 12.15 -9.61
N GLU A 96 -20.93 12.28 -10.29
CA GLU A 96 -19.65 12.57 -9.63
C GLU A 96 -19.55 14.04 -9.28
N VAL A 97 -19.16 14.34 -8.04
CA VAL A 97 -18.93 15.70 -7.55
C VAL A 97 -17.54 15.82 -6.93
N PRO A 98 -16.78 16.87 -7.28
CA PRO A 98 -15.46 17.11 -6.70
C PRO A 98 -15.55 17.66 -5.28
N ALA A 99 -14.42 17.66 -4.55
CA ALA A 99 -14.31 18.19 -3.19
C ALA A 99 -14.89 19.62 -3.04
N ALA A 100 -14.73 20.47 -4.06
CA ALA A 100 -15.23 21.85 -4.06
C ALA A 100 -16.76 21.97 -3.97
N GLU A 101 -17.51 20.93 -4.32
CA GLU A 101 -18.97 20.86 -4.19
C GLU A 101 -19.42 20.18 -2.89
N LEU A 102 -18.49 19.71 -2.06
CA LEU A 102 -18.75 19.07 -0.79
C LEU A 102 -18.49 20.04 0.36
N GLY A 103 -19.30 19.94 1.41
CA GLY A 103 -19.02 20.61 2.68
C GLY A 103 -18.43 19.60 3.66
N PHE A 104 -17.25 19.87 4.19
CA PHE A 104 -16.68 19.05 5.26
C PHE A 104 -17.18 19.56 6.61
N VAL A 105 -17.84 18.67 7.35
CA VAL A 105 -18.40 18.97 8.67
C VAL A 105 -17.72 18.12 9.74
N ALA A 106 -17.91 18.47 11.02
CA ALA A 106 -17.23 17.80 12.12
C ALA A 106 -15.69 17.72 11.88
N VAL A 107 -15.09 18.87 11.55
CA VAL A 107 -13.67 18.99 11.19
C VAL A 107 -12.79 18.31 12.24
N PRO A 108 -12.05 17.25 11.85
CA PRO A 108 -11.16 16.57 12.78
C PRO A 108 -9.95 17.45 13.14
N ASP A 109 -9.41 17.24 14.33
CA ASP A 109 -8.14 17.89 14.71
C ASP A 109 -6.98 17.28 13.90
N MET A 110 -6.49 18.04 12.92
CA MET A 110 -5.40 17.66 12.04
C MET A 110 -4.02 17.83 12.68
N ASN A 111 -3.95 18.43 13.88
CA ASN A 111 -2.71 18.59 14.64
C ASN A 111 -2.49 17.47 15.67
N GLN A 112 -3.37 16.51 15.73
CA GLN A 112 -3.28 15.37 16.63
C GLN A 112 -3.24 14.07 15.86
N VAL A 113 -2.15 13.31 16.04
CA VAL A 113 -1.97 11.96 15.50
C VAL A 113 -3.11 11.03 15.95
N GLY A 114 -3.51 10.12 15.08
CA GLY A 114 -4.53 9.10 15.35
C GLY A 114 -5.58 8.99 14.26
N GLN A 115 -6.45 8.01 14.42
CA GLN A 115 -7.54 7.76 13.47
C GLN A 115 -8.58 8.88 13.55
N LYS A 116 -9.03 9.35 12.40
CA LYS A 116 -10.00 10.42 12.22
C LYS A 116 -11.15 9.96 11.34
N THR A 117 -12.29 10.60 11.52
CA THR A 117 -13.47 10.39 10.66
C THR A 117 -13.67 11.64 9.81
N LEU A 118 -13.62 11.49 8.50
CA LEU A 118 -14.08 12.50 7.56
C LEU A 118 -15.60 12.39 7.46
N VAL A 119 -16.29 13.50 7.60
CA VAL A 119 -17.73 13.62 7.32
C VAL A 119 -17.92 14.71 6.28
N ALA A 120 -18.38 14.31 5.11
CA ALA A 120 -18.69 15.23 4.03
C ALA A 120 -20.19 15.29 3.80
N ILE A 121 -20.70 16.44 3.44
CA ILE A 121 -22.10 16.66 3.08
C ILE A 121 -22.18 17.21 1.65
N TYR A 122 -23.19 16.73 0.92
CA TYR A 122 -23.62 17.33 -0.33
C TYR A 122 -24.86 18.18 -0.04
N ASN A 123 -24.68 19.49 -0.06
CA ASN A 123 -25.71 20.44 0.35
C ASN A 123 -26.03 21.40 -0.82
N LYS A 124 -26.42 20.81 -1.94
CA LYS A 124 -26.86 21.61 -3.08
C LYS A 124 -28.32 22.00 -2.88
N THR A 125 -28.60 23.29 -3.05
CA THR A 125 -29.98 23.81 -3.03
C THR A 125 -30.72 23.35 -4.28
N PHE A 126 -31.88 22.72 -4.10
CA PHE A 126 -32.78 22.36 -5.18
C PHE A 126 -33.67 23.54 -5.56
N LYS A 127 -34.27 23.49 -6.76
CA LYS A 127 -35.18 24.51 -7.24
C LYS A 127 -36.37 24.75 -6.26
N ASN A 128 -36.70 23.71 -5.51
CA ASN A 128 -37.64 23.81 -4.42
C ASN A 128 -36.89 23.64 -3.08
N GLU A 129 -36.69 24.75 -2.40
CA GLU A 129 -35.97 24.81 -1.13
C GLU A 129 -36.53 23.89 -0.04
N ASN A 130 -37.86 23.61 -0.10
CA ASN A 130 -38.50 22.71 0.86
C ASN A 130 -38.17 21.23 0.66
N CYS A 131 -37.52 20.90 -0.44
CA CYS A 131 -37.07 19.53 -0.76
C CYS A 131 -35.54 19.34 -0.59
N SER A 132 -34.85 20.34 -0.11
CA SER A 132 -33.42 20.28 0.14
C SER A 132 -33.12 19.43 1.36
N THR A 133 -32.67 18.22 1.16
CA THR A 133 -32.19 17.33 2.21
C THR A 133 -30.70 17.07 2.02
N PRO A 134 -29.83 17.60 2.89
CA PRO A 134 -28.42 17.29 2.81
C PRO A 134 -28.20 15.81 3.10
N ILE A 135 -27.35 15.18 2.31
CA ILE A 135 -26.88 13.83 2.56
C ILE A 135 -25.41 13.85 2.98
N ALA A 136 -25.02 12.87 3.75
CA ALA A 136 -23.66 12.77 4.28
C ALA A 136 -23.02 11.44 3.88
N GLY A 137 -21.71 11.50 3.63
CA GLY A 137 -20.84 10.35 3.51
C GLY A 137 -19.75 10.40 4.58
N GLN A 138 -19.24 9.24 4.95
CA GLN A 138 -18.18 9.12 5.94
C GLN A 138 -17.05 8.24 5.43
N ALA A 139 -15.83 8.58 5.81
CA ALA A 139 -14.66 7.76 5.59
C ALA A 139 -13.67 7.90 6.75
N GLN A 140 -12.83 6.89 6.92
CA GLN A 140 -11.79 6.88 7.93
C GLN A 140 -10.43 7.17 7.29
N PHE A 141 -9.61 7.96 8.00
CA PHE A 141 -8.22 8.18 7.65
C PHE A 141 -7.39 8.36 8.94
N SER A 142 -6.07 8.28 8.82
CA SER A 142 -5.17 8.47 9.96
C SER A 142 -4.36 9.74 9.79
N VAL A 143 -4.34 10.60 10.80
CA VAL A 143 -3.32 11.64 10.91
C VAL A 143 -2.09 10.99 11.53
N VAL A 144 -0.96 11.10 10.86
CA VAL A 144 0.32 10.48 11.22
C VAL A 144 1.39 11.55 11.37
N ASP A 145 2.35 11.32 12.24
CA ASP A 145 3.53 12.18 12.37
C ASP A 145 4.52 11.97 11.22
N LYS A 146 4.39 10.82 10.52
CA LYS A 146 5.16 10.46 9.33
C LYS A 146 4.28 9.72 8.33
N MET A 147 4.54 9.92 7.06
CA MET A 147 3.83 9.20 5.98
C MET A 147 4.19 7.72 5.93
N PHE A 148 5.40 7.38 6.36
CA PHE A 148 5.95 6.04 6.26
C PHE A 148 6.23 5.46 7.64
N ASN A 149 6.20 4.14 7.74
CA ASN A 149 6.56 3.48 8.97
C ASN A 149 8.06 3.63 9.24
N SER A 150 8.41 3.69 10.51
CA SER A 150 9.79 3.80 10.96
C SER A 150 10.11 2.76 12.03
N LEU A 151 11.38 2.40 12.12
CA LEU A 151 11.94 1.62 13.19
C LEU A 151 12.83 2.53 14.03
N GLY A 152 12.60 2.54 15.33
CA GLY A 152 13.33 3.40 16.26
C GLY A 152 12.73 4.80 16.44
N ALA A 153 13.20 5.49 17.46
CA ALA A 153 12.79 6.84 17.80
C ALA A 153 13.44 7.87 16.86
N THR A 154 12.67 8.85 16.42
CA THR A 154 13.12 9.88 15.45
C THR A 154 14.20 10.82 15.95
N ASP A 155 14.38 10.89 17.26
CA ASP A 155 15.47 11.63 17.92
C ASP A 155 16.75 10.80 18.06
N ASN A 156 16.83 9.64 17.40
CA ASN A 156 17.94 8.69 17.44
C ASN A 156 18.29 8.20 18.85
N SER A 157 17.35 8.27 19.79
CA SER A 157 17.59 7.87 21.20
C SER A 157 17.41 6.38 21.45
N THR A 158 16.99 5.60 20.47
CA THR A 158 16.75 4.16 20.62
C THR A 158 18.02 3.43 20.98
N PRO A 159 18.07 2.72 22.11
CA PRO A 159 19.26 2.00 22.53
C PRO A 159 19.50 0.76 21.67
N PHE A 160 20.69 0.21 21.79
CA PHE A 160 21.08 -1.05 21.13
C PHE A 160 19.99 -2.13 21.25
N PHE A 161 19.56 -2.67 20.09
CA PHE A 161 18.45 -3.63 19.96
C PHE A 161 17.11 -3.15 20.56
N GLY A 162 16.95 -1.86 20.81
CA GLY A 162 15.74 -1.31 21.42
C GLY A 162 14.50 -1.34 20.52
N ALA A 163 14.69 -1.48 19.21
CA ALA A 163 13.65 -1.68 18.20
C ALA A 163 14.07 -2.73 17.19
N GLN A 164 13.12 -3.53 16.70
CA GLN A 164 13.37 -4.61 15.74
C GLN A 164 12.18 -4.76 14.81
N THR A 165 12.44 -5.11 13.54
CA THR A 165 11.39 -5.53 12.61
C THR A 165 10.91 -6.96 12.92
N GLU A 166 9.81 -7.35 12.31
CA GLU A 166 9.46 -8.77 12.22
C GLU A 166 10.57 -9.54 11.47
N ALA A 167 10.72 -10.82 11.81
CA ALA A 167 11.69 -11.68 11.16
C ALA A 167 11.14 -12.18 9.81
N VAL A 168 11.89 -11.99 8.74
CA VAL A 168 11.52 -12.41 7.37
C VAL A 168 12.30 -13.67 7.01
N LYS A 169 11.60 -14.71 6.57
CA LYS A 169 12.24 -15.94 6.09
C LYS A 169 12.95 -15.68 4.76
N VAL A 170 14.18 -16.18 4.67
CA VAL A 170 14.96 -16.21 3.41
C VAL A 170 15.21 -17.67 3.06
N ALA A 171 14.49 -18.17 2.06
CA ALA A 171 14.59 -19.57 1.66
C ALA A 171 15.97 -19.89 1.04
N PRO A 172 16.38 -21.16 0.98
CA PRO A 172 17.61 -21.55 0.29
C PRO A 172 17.66 -21.00 -1.15
N HIS A 173 18.80 -20.44 -1.53
CA HIS A 173 19.06 -19.78 -2.84
C HIS A 173 18.23 -18.50 -3.10
N GLU A 174 17.60 -17.95 -2.07
CA GLU A 174 16.84 -16.71 -2.14
C GLU A 174 17.66 -15.52 -1.63
N THR A 175 17.44 -14.37 -2.24
CA THR A 175 17.90 -13.06 -1.75
C THR A 175 16.69 -12.22 -1.39
N GLN A 176 16.56 -11.89 -0.11
CA GLN A 176 15.57 -10.91 0.36
C GLN A 176 16.14 -9.51 0.22
N VAL A 177 15.36 -8.60 -0.38
CA VAL A 177 15.73 -7.19 -0.54
C VAL A 177 14.86 -6.32 0.34
N MET A 178 15.49 -5.45 1.14
CA MET A 178 14.85 -4.44 1.98
C MET A 178 15.39 -3.07 1.63
N GLN A 179 14.55 -2.05 1.71
CA GLN A 179 14.92 -0.67 1.40
C GLN A 179 14.47 0.25 2.52
N PHE A 180 15.35 1.16 2.93
CA PHE A 180 15.05 2.13 3.98
C PHE A 180 15.99 3.33 3.88
N THR A 181 15.60 4.44 4.50
CA THR A 181 16.49 5.57 4.77
C THR A 181 17.01 5.42 6.20
N ASN A 182 18.32 5.50 6.37
CA ASN A 182 18.96 5.44 7.68
C ASN A 182 19.23 6.86 8.17
N TYR A 183 18.82 7.14 9.41
CA TYR A 183 19.14 8.39 10.10
C TYR A 183 19.92 8.08 11.36
N THR A 184 20.96 8.86 11.63
CA THR A 184 21.85 8.70 12.78
C THR A 184 22.32 10.07 13.27
N ASP A 185 22.71 10.15 14.55
CA ASP A 185 23.34 11.36 15.08
C ASP A 185 24.84 11.49 14.71
N GLY A 186 25.40 10.45 14.09
CA GLY A 186 26.77 10.45 13.61
C GLY A 186 27.84 10.46 14.70
N ALA A 187 27.51 10.07 15.93
CA ALA A 187 28.47 10.08 17.04
C ALA A 187 29.49 8.95 16.94
N ASN A 188 29.06 7.76 16.54
CA ASN A 188 29.93 6.58 16.40
C ASN A 188 29.54 5.77 15.16
N ASN A 189 30.50 5.03 14.59
CA ASN A 189 30.26 4.19 13.42
C ASN A 189 29.18 3.12 13.66
N TRP A 190 29.01 2.67 14.90
CA TRP A 190 28.01 1.67 15.28
C TRP A 190 26.62 2.23 15.57
N ASP A 191 26.46 3.54 15.67
CA ASP A 191 25.17 4.22 15.85
C ASP A 191 24.40 4.22 14.51
N ASN A 192 24.01 3.02 14.04
CA ASN A 192 23.42 2.77 12.74
C ASN A 192 22.52 1.51 12.78
N PHE A 193 22.10 1.04 11.61
CA PHE A 193 21.33 -0.19 11.49
C PHE A 193 22.18 -1.45 11.72
N LEU A 194 21.49 -2.50 12.17
CA LEU A 194 22.03 -3.84 12.36
C LEU A 194 21.15 -4.85 11.64
N VAL A 195 21.79 -5.93 11.15
CA VAL A 195 21.09 -7.07 10.54
C VAL A 195 21.29 -8.29 11.45
N ALA A 196 20.21 -8.74 12.08
CA ALA A 196 20.23 -9.92 12.93
C ALA A 196 19.74 -11.13 12.13
N MET A 197 20.56 -12.18 12.12
CA MET A 197 20.31 -13.48 11.53
C MET A 197 19.80 -14.41 12.63
N VAL A 198 18.60 -14.98 12.45
CA VAL A 198 17.96 -15.81 13.46
C VAL A 198 17.33 -17.06 12.83
N ASN A 199 17.04 -18.06 13.66
CA ASN A 199 16.19 -19.18 13.24
C ASN A 199 14.70 -18.88 13.48
N GLY A 200 13.81 -19.78 13.07
CA GLY A 200 12.37 -19.64 13.25
C GLY A 200 11.89 -19.58 14.71
N ALA A 201 12.70 -20.05 15.65
CA ALA A 201 12.47 -19.91 17.09
C ALA A 201 12.98 -18.57 17.64
N GLY A 202 13.63 -17.74 16.79
CA GLY A 202 14.22 -16.45 17.17
C GLY A 202 15.60 -16.56 17.82
N THR A 203 16.24 -17.73 17.81
CA THR A 203 17.63 -17.89 18.29
C THR A 203 18.59 -17.25 17.29
N GLU A 204 19.50 -16.43 17.78
CA GLU A 204 20.46 -15.71 16.99
C GLU A 204 21.57 -16.63 16.45
N TYR A 205 21.80 -16.58 15.14
CA TYR A 205 22.99 -17.11 14.50
C TYR A 205 24.14 -16.11 14.58
N GLY A 206 23.86 -14.84 14.39
CA GLY A 206 24.81 -13.76 14.42
C GLY A 206 24.18 -12.44 14.02
N VAL A 207 24.95 -11.37 14.18
CA VAL A 207 24.56 -10.02 13.83
C VAL A 207 25.68 -9.37 13.02
N THR A 208 25.30 -8.60 12.00
CA THR A 208 26.19 -7.72 11.27
C THR A 208 25.77 -6.26 11.43
N ARG A 209 26.74 -5.36 11.49
CA ARG A 209 26.56 -3.91 11.58
C ARG A 209 26.93 -3.23 10.28
N ALA A 210 26.42 -2.05 10.08
CA ALA A 210 26.72 -1.23 8.90
C ALA A 210 28.22 -0.88 8.77
N ASP A 211 28.98 -0.86 9.87
CA ASP A 211 30.39 -0.46 9.96
C ASP A 211 31.40 -1.59 9.79
N CYS A 212 31.03 -2.63 9.07
CA CYS A 212 31.89 -3.81 8.82
C CYS A 212 32.31 -4.59 10.08
N PHE A 213 31.52 -4.56 11.11
CA PHE A 213 31.70 -5.34 12.34
C PHE A 213 30.48 -6.24 12.58
N GLY A 214 30.67 -7.31 13.35
CA GLY A 214 29.61 -8.23 13.72
C GLY A 214 30.04 -9.20 14.80
N TRP A 215 29.15 -10.08 15.20
CA TRP A 215 29.40 -11.11 16.21
C TRP A 215 28.42 -12.29 16.05
N GLY A 216 28.63 -13.32 16.85
CA GLY A 216 27.81 -14.50 16.91
C GLY A 216 28.43 -15.74 16.25
N THR A 217 27.87 -16.91 16.55
CA THR A 217 28.48 -18.19 16.16
C THR A 217 28.65 -18.38 14.67
N ALA A 218 27.80 -17.76 13.87
CA ALA A 218 27.90 -17.78 12.41
C ALA A 218 28.89 -16.75 11.87
N TYR A 219 29.10 -15.65 12.58
CA TYR A 219 29.97 -14.55 12.16
C TYR A 219 31.42 -14.78 12.57
N ASP A 220 31.68 -15.19 13.81
CA ASP A 220 33.01 -15.19 14.42
C ASP A 220 34.03 -16.05 13.66
N GLY A 221 35.04 -15.38 13.06
CA GLY A 221 36.11 -16.03 12.30
C GLY A 221 35.67 -16.66 10.98
N LYS A 222 34.45 -16.41 10.52
CA LYS A 222 33.86 -17.04 9.33
C LYS A 222 33.41 -16.03 8.28
N ALA A 223 32.91 -14.86 8.72
CA ALA A 223 32.46 -13.81 7.83
C ALA A 223 33.63 -13.01 7.25
N THR A 224 33.57 -12.69 5.97
CA THR A 224 34.55 -11.82 5.30
C THR A 224 33.87 -10.49 4.96
N PRO A 225 34.20 -9.41 5.69
CA PRO A 225 33.73 -8.08 5.34
C PRO A 225 34.40 -7.58 4.06
N PHE A 226 33.65 -6.77 3.29
CA PHE A 226 34.17 -6.12 2.08
C PHE A 226 33.64 -4.69 1.96
N GLY A 227 34.28 -3.88 1.13
CA GLY A 227 33.84 -2.53 0.79
C GLY A 227 34.00 -1.52 1.92
N ALA A 228 34.88 -1.79 2.90
CA ALA A 228 35.17 -0.82 3.95
C ALA A 228 35.56 0.54 3.35
N PRO A 229 35.00 1.66 3.80
CA PRO A 229 35.29 2.98 3.25
C PRO A 229 36.75 3.38 3.54
N GLU A 230 37.37 4.12 2.63
CA GLU A 230 38.70 4.67 2.83
C GLU A 230 38.77 5.68 3.99
N ASN A 231 37.65 6.41 4.17
CA ASN A 231 37.51 7.41 5.24
C ASN A 231 36.22 7.17 6.05
N TRP A 232 36.38 6.65 7.25
CA TRP A 232 35.27 6.35 8.15
C TRP A 232 34.55 7.60 8.66
N ALA A 233 35.22 8.75 8.81
CA ALA A 233 34.57 9.97 9.25
C ALA A 233 33.65 10.52 8.15
N THR A 234 34.06 10.43 6.88
CA THR A 234 33.20 10.81 5.76
C THR A 234 32.01 9.85 5.65
N TRP A 235 32.26 8.55 5.75
CA TRP A 235 31.20 7.55 5.71
C TRP A 235 30.16 7.78 6.83
N LEU A 236 30.63 8.04 8.05
CA LEU A 236 29.74 8.28 9.19
C LEU A 236 28.84 9.49 8.96
N ALA A 237 29.40 10.60 8.45
CA ALA A 237 28.63 11.77 8.08
C ALA A 237 27.62 11.52 6.96
N ASP A 238 27.98 10.64 6.01
CA ASP A 238 27.14 10.27 4.87
C ASP A 238 26.00 9.32 5.25
N MET A 239 26.05 8.67 6.41
CA MET A 239 25.04 7.72 6.86
C MET A 239 23.75 8.38 7.34
N ASP A 240 23.78 9.65 7.75
CA ASP A 240 22.57 10.39 8.10
C ASP A 240 21.78 10.77 6.85
N GLY A 241 20.55 10.30 6.76
CA GLY A 241 19.69 10.45 5.59
C GLY A 241 20.08 9.58 4.38
N ALA A 242 20.97 8.59 4.56
CA ALA A 242 21.38 7.69 3.51
C ALA A 242 20.28 6.68 3.11
N LYS A 243 20.07 6.51 1.81
CA LYS A 243 19.18 5.47 1.27
C LYS A 243 19.94 4.15 1.16
N VAL A 244 19.46 3.14 1.88
CA VAL A 244 20.05 1.83 1.97
C VAL A 244 19.20 0.80 1.23
N THR A 245 19.85 -0.02 0.42
CA THR A 245 19.31 -1.27 -0.07
C THR A 245 20.11 -2.41 0.53
N LEU A 246 19.45 -3.19 1.34
CA LEU A 246 20.01 -4.37 1.98
C LEU A 246 19.61 -5.61 1.19
N TYR A 247 20.60 -6.44 0.87
CA TYR A 247 20.44 -7.76 0.26
C TYR A 247 20.90 -8.82 1.26
N THR A 248 20.01 -9.71 1.64
CA THR A 248 20.33 -10.89 2.47
C THR A 248 20.16 -12.13 1.62
N THR A 249 21.25 -12.81 1.32
CA THR A 249 21.27 -14.01 0.48
C THR A 249 21.51 -15.25 1.32
N ASN A 250 20.58 -16.20 1.28
CA ASN A 250 20.80 -17.55 1.75
C ASN A 250 21.36 -18.39 0.61
N ASN A 251 22.63 -18.81 0.71
CA ASN A 251 23.31 -19.54 -0.38
C ASN A 251 22.82 -20.99 -0.51
N GLY A 252 22.08 -21.53 0.48
CA GLY A 252 21.53 -22.89 0.46
C GLY A 252 22.51 -23.95 0.94
N ASP A 253 23.75 -23.60 1.22
CA ASP A 253 24.84 -24.49 1.65
C ASP A 253 25.24 -24.30 3.12
N GLY A 254 24.42 -23.59 3.88
CA GLY A 254 24.71 -23.22 5.28
C GLY A 254 25.53 -21.94 5.40
N THR A 255 25.70 -21.20 4.30
CA THR A 255 26.29 -19.86 4.30
C THR A 255 25.29 -18.78 3.86
N VAL A 256 25.53 -17.55 4.30
CA VAL A 256 24.74 -16.38 3.91
C VAL A 256 25.64 -15.20 3.59
N ASP A 257 25.17 -14.33 2.70
CA ASP A 257 25.81 -13.06 2.39
C ASP A 257 24.87 -11.91 2.78
N ILE A 258 25.43 -10.85 3.36
CA ILE A 258 24.74 -9.60 3.68
C ILE A 258 25.43 -8.47 2.89
N LYS A 259 24.70 -7.79 2.02
CA LYS A 259 25.24 -6.71 1.19
C LYS A 259 24.41 -5.44 1.33
N TYR A 260 25.04 -4.29 1.31
CA TYR A 260 24.39 -2.99 1.36
C TYR A 260 24.84 -2.13 0.16
N ASP A 261 23.87 -1.61 -0.59
CA ASP A 261 24.08 -0.48 -1.47
C ASP A 261 23.57 0.76 -0.75
N ILE A 262 24.47 1.70 -0.47
CA ILE A 262 24.18 2.92 0.28
C ILE A 262 24.37 4.10 -0.66
N VAL A 263 23.39 4.99 -0.70
CA VAL A 263 23.43 6.26 -1.42
C VAL A 263 23.19 7.38 -0.43
N ALA A 264 24.24 8.11 -0.11
CA ALA A 264 24.18 9.26 0.77
C ALA A 264 23.42 10.44 0.14
N ALA A 265 22.91 11.37 0.95
CA ALA A 265 22.19 12.55 0.48
C ALA A 265 23.02 13.44 -0.47
N ASN A 266 24.35 13.46 -0.33
CA ASN A 266 25.28 14.16 -1.20
C ASN A 266 25.62 13.39 -2.50
N GLY A 267 25.07 12.19 -2.68
CA GLY A 267 25.28 11.34 -3.86
C GLY A 267 26.47 10.39 -3.77
N HIS A 268 27.23 10.37 -2.68
CA HIS A 268 28.26 9.35 -2.46
C HIS A 268 27.60 7.97 -2.42
N LYS A 269 28.31 6.97 -2.97
CA LYS A 269 27.82 5.58 -3.04
C LYS A 269 28.81 4.64 -2.39
N TYR A 270 28.27 3.73 -1.59
CA TYR A 270 29.04 2.67 -0.95
C TYR A 270 28.43 1.32 -1.29
N HIS A 271 29.28 0.37 -1.56
CA HIS A 271 28.93 -1.04 -1.75
C HIS A 271 29.69 -1.86 -0.73
N MET A 272 29.02 -2.29 0.32
CA MET A 272 29.63 -2.89 1.51
C MET A 272 28.89 -4.16 1.91
N GLY A 273 29.48 -4.91 2.81
CA GLY A 273 28.80 -6.06 3.39
C GLY A 273 29.71 -7.18 3.85
N TYR A 274 29.16 -8.38 3.85
CA TYR A 274 29.82 -9.60 4.33
C TYR A 274 29.49 -10.75 3.40
N THR A 275 30.48 -11.60 3.17
CA THR A 275 30.30 -12.86 2.43
C THR A 275 30.73 -14.03 3.30
N GLY A 276 30.11 -15.19 3.05
CA GLY A 276 30.51 -16.45 3.64
C GLY A 276 30.23 -16.57 5.14
N ILE A 277 29.27 -15.83 5.69
CA ILE A 277 28.78 -16.05 7.05
C ILE A 277 28.25 -17.49 7.11
N SER A 278 28.83 -18.35 7.94
CA SER A 278 28.57 -19.80 7.89
C SER A 278 28.09 -20.37 9.22
N GLY A 279 27.45 -21.54 9.17
CA GLY A 279 26.88 -22.21 10.33
C GLY A 279 25.44 -21.82 10.60
N VAL A 280 24.71 -21.38 9.57
CA VAL A 280 23.27 -21.21 9.60
C VAL A 280 22.57 -22.46 9.08
N ASP A 281 21.36 -22.74 9.57
CA ASP A 281 20.48 -23.72 8.93
C ASP A 281 19.80 -23.05 7.73
N ALA A 282 20.16 -23.45 6.51
CA ALA A 282 19.61 -22.86 5.29
C ALA A 282 18.08 -23.02 5.19
N ASN A 283 17.47 -24.04 5.82
CA ASN A 283 16.04 -24.26 5.78
C ASN A 283 15.29 -23.48 6.89
N ASP A 284 16.01 -23.03 7.91
CA ASP A 284 15.47 -22.31 9.06
C ASP A 284 16.18 -20.97 9.29
N PHE A 285 16.33 -20.19 8.20
CA PHE A 285 17.02 -18.91 8.20
C PHE A 285 16.05 -17.75 8.04
N PHE A 286 16.15 -16.79 8.95
CA PHE A 286 15.38 -15.55 8.97
C PHE A 286 16.30 -14.36 9.21
N VAL A 287 15.88 -13.21 8.74
CA VAL A 287 16.56 -11.93 8.92
C VAL A 287 15.61 -10.91 9.49
N LYS A 288 16.12 -10.04 10.35
CA LYS A 288 15.42 -8.87 10.86
C LYS A 288 16.38 -7.69 10.98
N LEU A 289 15.84 -6.48 10.87
CA LEU A 289 16.58 -5.26 11.14
C LEU A 289 16.45 -4.88 12.61
N SER A 290 17.51 -4.31 13.14
CA SER A 290 17.58 -3.60 14.40
C SER A 290 18.45 -2.36 14.23
N LEU A 291 18.72 -1.64 15.31
CA LEU A 291 19.50 -0.39 15.30
C LEU A 291 20.08 -0.05 16.66
N GLU A 292 21.00 0.89 16.65
CA GLU A 292 21.53 1.57 17.82
C GLU A 292 21.62 3.06 17.54
N LYS A 293 21.02 3.91 18.39
CA LYS A 293 21.00 5.38 18.28
C LYS A 293 20.79 5.87 16.84
N ALA A 294 19.83 5.29 16.19
CA ALA A 294 19.44 5.56 14.82
C ALA A 294 17.93 5.39 14.70
N HIS A 295 17.38 5.81 13.58
CA HIS A 295 16.06 5.35 13.14
C HIS A 295 16.06 5.07 11.66
N LEU A 296 15.19 4.17 11.23
CA LEU A 296 15.05 3.77 9.83
C LEU A 296 13.66 4.17 9.36
N GLU A 297 13.57 4.82 8.21
CA GLU A 297 12.31 5.12 7.56
C GLU A 297 12.16 4.24 6.31
N PHE A 298 11.01 3.57 6.22
CA PHE A 298 10.63 2.72 5.09
C PHE A 298 9.72 3.55 4.19
N ASP A 299 10.30 4.33 3.28
CA ASP A 299 9.67 5.45 2.58
C ASP A 299 9.63 5.32 1.06
N SER A 300 9.91 4.15 0.54
CA SER A 300 9.90 3.95 -0.90
C SER A 300 8.47 3.73 -1.40
N VAL A 301 7.97 4.67 -2.19
CA VAL A 301 6.65 4.59 -2.84
C VAL A 301 6.81 4.54 -4.35
N VAL A 302 6.03 3.70 -5.00
CA VAL A 302 5.88 3.65 -6.46
C VAL A 302 4.44 3.98 -6.80
N GLY A 303 4.23 5.05 -7.53
CA GLY A 303 2.91 5.55 -7.87
C GLY A 303 2.42 6.68 -6.97
N ASP A 304 1.30 7.24 -7.34
CA ASP A 304 0.64 8.32 -6.64
C ASP A 304 -0.30 7.75 -5.56
N GLU A 305 -0.23 8.24 -4.34
CA GLU A 305 -1.04 7.78 -3.21
C GLU A 305 -2.55 7.88 -3.44
N ASN A 306 -2.97 8.73 -4.38
CA ASN A 306 -4.37 8.84 -4.80
C ASN A 306 -4.79 7.75 -5.81
N ASN A 307 -3.91 6.82 -6.16
CA ASN A 307 -4.14 5.79 -7.17
C ASN A 307 -4.50 6.37 -8.56
N THR A 308 -3.95 7.53 -8.91
CA THR A 308 -4.22 8.18 -10.20
C THR A 308 -3.14 7.93 -11.24
N SER A 309 -2.02 7.34 -10.84
CA SER A 309 -0.91 7.06 -11.75
C SER A 309 -1.37 6.17 -12.92
N ALA A 310 -1.11 6.64 -14.13
CA ALA A 310 -1.39 5.89 -15.34
C ALA A 310 -0.53 4.63 -15.43
N PHE A 311 -0.91 3.74 -16.31
CA PHE A 311 -0.13 2.55 -16.64
C PHE A 311 1.34 2.90 -16.96
N PHE A 312 2.28 2.26 -16.27
CA PHE A 312 3.72 2.59 -16.30
C PHE A 312 4.05 4.03 -15.86
N GLY A 313 3.14 4.72 -15.18
CA GLY A 313 3.33 6.10 -14.74
C GLY A 313 4.39 6.29 -13.65
N ALA A 314 4.74 5.21 -12.94
CA ALA A 314 5.81 5.20 -11.97
C ALA A 314 6.54 3.84 -11.98
N LEU A 315 7.84 3.87 -11.68
CA LEU A 315 8.69 2.68 -11.67
C LEU A 315 9.47 2.61 -10.35
N SER A 316 9.62 1.39 -9.83
CA SER A 316 10.59 1.13 -8.77
C SER A 316 12.02 1.23 -9.32
N LYS A 317 13.00 1.18 -8.44
CA LYS A 317 14.36 0.84 -8.88
C LYS A 317 14.39 -0.57 -9.46
N VAL A 318 15.50 -0.85 -10.17
CA VAL A 318 15.78 -2.17 -10.74
C VAL A 318 16.35 -3.10 -9.67
N PHE A 319 15.84 -4.32 -9.58
CA PHE A 319 16.34 -5.40 -8.72
C PHE A 319 17.08 -6.43 -9.58
N ASP A 320 18.37 -6.57 -9.36
CA ASP A 320 19.21 -7.53 -10.08
C ASP A 320 18.88 -8.97 -9.65
N VAL A 321 18.77 -9.90 -10.60
CA VAL A 321 18.44 -11.31 -10.33
C VAL A 321 19.54 -12.20 -10.93
N PRO A 322 20.60 -12.51 -10.17
CA PRO A 322 21.70 -13.32 -10.65
C PRO A 322 21.26 -14.72 -11.10
N ALA A 323 21.98 -15.31 -12.06
CA ALA A 323 21.70 -16.65 -12.55
C ALA A 323 21.67 -17.69 -11.43
N GLY A 324 20.66 -18.55 -11.43
CA GLY A 324 20.44 -19.59 -10.41
C GLY A 324 19.96 -19.05 -9.05
N LYS A 325 19.56 -17.77 -8.95
CA LYS A 325 19.11 -17.14 -7.71
C LYS A 325 17.66 -16.68 -7.80
N THR A 326 17.04 -16.62 -6.64
CA THR A 326 15.74 -15.98 -6.44
C THR A 326 15.93 -14.67 -5.66
N VAL A 327 15.33 -13.60 -6.14
CA VAL A 327 15.31 -12.30 -5.47
C VAL A 327 13.89 -11.96 -5.09
N SER A 328 13.67 -11.63 -3.82
CA SER A 328 12.36 -11.31 -3.27
C SER A 328 12.33 -9.91 -2.68
N THR A 329 11.20 -9.23 -2.85
CA THR A 329 10.90 -7.95 -2.21
C THR A 329 9.49 -7.97 -1.65
N GLN A 330 9.22 -7.08 -0.70
CA GLN A 330 7.92 -6.95 -0.03
C GLN A 330 7.41 -5.52 -0.15
N PHE A 331 6.12 -5.38 -0.35
CA PHE A 331 5.44 -4.09 -0.41
C PHE A 331 3.96 -4.25 -0.06
N VAL A 332 3.33 -3.15 0.30
CA VAL A 332 1.87 -3.05 0.42
C VAL A 332 1.33 -2.49 -0.89
N ASN A 333 0.35 -3.16 -1.48
CA ASN A 333 -0.35 -2.70 -2.67
C ASN A 333 -1.61 -1.96 -2.25
N TYR A 334 -1.77 -0.73 -2.71
CA TYR A 334 -2.99 0.06 -2.56
C TYR A 334 -3.60 0.31 -3.93
N THR A 335 -4.90 0.12 -4.05
CA THR A 335 -5.63 0.28 -5.30
C THR A 335 -7.01 0.88 -5.07
N ALA A 336 -7.52 1.58 -6.07
CA ALA A 336 -8.91 2.04 -6.09
C ALA A 336 -9.92 0.94 -6.40
N GLY A 337 -9.46 -0.27 -6.80
CA GLY A 337 -10.30 -1.46 -7.00
C GLY A 337 -11.30 -1.39 -8.15
N GLY A 338 -11.12 -0.47 -9.10
CA GLY A 338 -12.07 -0.30 -10.22
C GLY A 338 -12.05 -1.44 -11.24
N GLU A 339 -10.84 -1.98 -11.49
CA GLU A 339 -10.61 -3.06 -12.46
C GLU A 339 -9.52 -4.00 -11.94
N ASN A 340 -9.55 -5.27 -12.33
CA ASN A 340 -8.55 -6.24 -11.88
C ASN A 340 -7.11 -5.85 -12.22
N TYR A 341 -6.90 -5.11 -13.30
CA TYR A 341 -5.58 -4.63 -13.73
C TYR A 341 -5.13 -3.34 -13.02
N HIS A 342 -5.96 -2.69 -12.22
CA HIS A 342 -5.58 -1.54 -11.39
C HIS A 342 -4.79 -2.00 -10.15
N ASN A 343 -3.59 -2.48 -10.38
CA ASN A 343 -2.74 -3.10 -9.37
C ASN A 343 -1.25 -2.99 -9.77
N PHE A 344 -0.40 -3.73 -9.08
CA PHE A 344 1.01 -3.82 -9.42
C PHE A 344 1.28 -4.64 -10.69
N VAL A 345 2.39 -4.31 -11.33
CA VAL A 345 2.94 -5.03 -12.49
C VAL A 345 4.43 -5.28 -12.22
N ALA A 346 4.88 -6.51 -12.38
CA ALA A 346 6.29 -6.85 -12.35
C ALA A 346 6.83 -6.96 -13.79
N VAL A 347 7.90 -6.23 -14.07
CA VAL A 347 8.49 -6.16 -15.40
C VAL A 347 9.89 -6.77 -15.36
N LEU A 348 10.09 -7.86 -16.09
CA LEU A 348 11.41 -8.46 -16.29
C LEU A 348 12.15 -7.72 -17.39
N VAL A 349 13.36 -7.29 -17.10
CA VAL A 349 14.18 -6.49 -18.03
C VAL A 349 15.61 -7.02 -18.11
N ASN A 350 16.27 -6.68 -19.22
CA ASN A 350 17.71 -6.77 -19.31
C ASN A 350 18.33 -5.54 -18.61
N LYS A 351 19.12 -5.74 -17.56
CA LYS A 351 19.69 -4.62 -16.77
C LYS A 351 20.69 -3.75 -17.53
N ALA A 352 21.32 -4.30 -18.57
CA ALA A 352 22.34 -3.57 -19.33
C ALA A 352 21.72 -2.55 -20.32
N ASN A 353 20.50 -2.81 -20.84
CA ASN A 353 19.90 -2.00 -21.88
C ASN A 353 18.40 -1.69 -21.67
N ASP A 354 17.86 -2.08 -20.52
CA ASP A 354 16.45 -1.91 -20.11
C ASP A 354 15.41 -2.55 -21.07
N LYS A 355 15.84 -3.50 -21.91
CA LYS A 355 14.95 -4.23 -22.80
C LYS A 355 13.99 -5.09 -21.99
N GLU A 356 12.68 -4.92 -22.20
CA GLU A 356 11.65 -5.74 -21.59
C GLU A 356 11.66 -7.17 -22.17
N TYR A 357 11.66 -8.16 -21.29
CA TYR A 357 11.46 -9.56 -21.62
C TYR A 357 9.99 -9.96 -21.46
N ALA A 358 9.39 -9.58 -20.35
CA ALA A 358 7.99 -9.85 -20.02
C ALA A 358 7.50 -8.87 -18.96
N ALA A 359 6.21 -8.61 -18.97
CA ALA A 359 5.52 -7.97 -17.87
C ALA A 359 4.39 -8.88 -17.39
N VAL A 360 4.23 -9.00 -16.08
CA VAL A 360 3.16 -9.78 -15.45
C VAL A 360 2.41 -8.94 -14.44
N ARG A 361 1.08 -9.05 -14.47
CA ARG A 361 0.17 -8.28 -13.63
C ARG A 361 -0.33 -9.08 -12.44
N ALA A 362 -0.79 -8.39 -11.43
CA ALA A 362 -1.40 -8.99 -10.25
C ALA A 362 -2.64 -9.85 -10.57
N ASP A 363 -3.34 -9.58 -11.67
CA ASP A 363 -4.54 -10.27 -12.10
C ASP A 363 -4.28 -11.51 -13.00
N ASN A 364 -3.12 -12.13 -12.83
CA ASN A 364 -2.73 -13.36 -13.54
C ASN A 364 -2.70 -13.24 -15.06
N PHE A 365 -2.45 -12.04 -15.59
CA PHE A 365 -2.25 -11.74 -16.99
C PHE A 365 -0.83 -11.18 -17.21
N GLY A 366 -0.37 -11.21 -18.46
CA GLY A 366 0.93 -10.65 -18.82
C GLY A 366 1.11 -10.54 -20.32
N TRP A 367 2.27 -10.05 -20.74
CA TRP A 367 2.66 -9.90 -22.15
C TRP A 367 4.20 -9.88 -22.28
N GLY A 368 4.66 -9.84 -23.51
CA GLY A 368 6.08 -9.78 -23.86
C GLY A 368 6.60 -11.09 -24.46
N THR A 369 7.72 -11.00 -25.16
CA THR A 369 8.27 -12.14 -25.90
C THR A 369 8.66 -13.35 -25.02
N GLY A 370 8.90 -13.11 -23.74
CA GLY A 370 9.19 -14.15 -22.76
C GLY A 370 7.93 -14.75 -22.14
N TYR A 371 6.83 -13.99 -22.13
CA TYR A 371 5.58 -14.40 -21.50
C TYR A 371 4.81 -15.45 -22.31
N ASP A 372 4.80 -15.36 -23.64
CA ASP A 372 3.93 -16.17 -24.51
C ASP A 372 4.10 -17.69 -24.34
N ALA A 373 5.24 -18.14 -23.84
CA ALA A 373 5.52 -19.55 -23.60
C ALA A 373 5.40 -19.96 -22.13
N CYS A 374 5.15 -19.03 -21.21
CA CYS A 374 5.07 -19.35 -19.78
C CYS A 374 3.74 -20.03 -19.43
N THR A 375 3.77 -20.84 -18.38
CA THR A 375 2.55 -21.31 -17.71
C THR A 375 2.27 -20.43 -16.51
N HIS A 376 1.01 -20.07 -16.33
CA HIS A 376 0.61 -19.24 -15.19
C HIS A 376 -0.61 -19.82 -14.47
N ALA A 377 -0.69 -19.58 -13.18
CA ALA A 377 -1.78 -20.04 -12.32
C ALA A 377 -2.01 -19.06 -11.17
N CYS A 378 -3.24 -19.02 -10.69
CA CYS A 378 -3.63 -18.31 -9.48
C CYS A 378 -4.44 -19.22 -8.56
N SER A 379 -4.44 -18.91 -7.26
CA SER A 379 -5.10 -19.73 -6.24
C SER A 379 -6.55 -19.33 -5.96
N TRP A 380 -7.10 -18.40 -6.70
CA TRP A 380 -8.47 -17.89 -6.51
C TRP A 380 -9.34 -18.08 -7.75
N GLU A 381 -10.63 -18.20 -7.50
CA GLU A 381 -11.67 -18.29 -8.54
C GLU A 381 -12.63 -17.08 -8.47
N ASP A 382 -12.84 -16.53 -7.27
CA ASP A 382 -13.65 -15.33 -7.05
C ASP A 382 -12.82 -14.06 -7.25
N TRP A 383 -12.93 -13.49 -8.44
CA TRP A 383 -12.23 -12.27 -8.84
C TRP A 383 -12.72 -11.02 -8.12
N GLY A 384 -14.00 -10.97 -7.75
CA GLY A 384 -14.57 -9.86 -7.01
C GLY A 384 -14.02 -9.81 -5.58
N ALA A 385 -13.99 -10.95 -4.89
CA ALA A 385 -13.41 -11.07 -3.57
C ALA A 385 -11.90 -10.79 -3.57
N TRP A 386 -11.18 -11.28 -4.59
CA TRP A 386 -9.76 -11.00 -4.76
C TRP A 386 -9.51 -9.50 -4.95
N LEU A 387 -10.22 -8.85 -5.87
CA LEU A 387 -10.03 -7.43 -6.16
C LEU A 387 -10.29 -6.55 -4.92
N ALA A 388 -11.38 -6.83 -4.20
CA ALA A 388 -11.72 -6.12 -2.96
C ALA A 388 -10.64 -6.31 -1.86
N ALA A 389 -9.91 -7.43 -1.89
CA ALA A 389 -8.85 -7.71 -0.93
C ALA A 389 -7.50 -7.06 -1.28
N MET A 390 -7.34 -6.53 -2.50
CA MET A 390 -6.04 -6.01 -2.96
C MET A 390 -5.71 -4.61 -2.45
N ASP A 391 -6.66 -3.81 -2.02
CA ASP A 391 -6.39 -2.51 -1.38
C ASP A 391 -5.84 -2.71 0.03
N GLY A 392 -4.59 -2.39 0.22
CA GLY A 392 -3.84 -2.65 1.47
C GLY A 392 -3.30 -4.08 1.59
N ALA A 393 -3.27 -4.86 0.50
CA ALA A 393 -2.70 -6.20 0.49
C ALA A 393 -1.18 -6.16 0.69
N LYS A 394 -0.68 -7.03 1.58
CA LYS A 394 0.76 -7.26 1.76
C LYS A 394 1.24 -8.24 0.72
N VAL A 395 2.20 -7.84 -0.10
CA VAL A 395 2.70 -8.63 -1.22
C VAL A 395 4.16 -9.00 -1.00
N GLN A 396 4.48 -10.28 -1.13
CA GLN A 396 5.83 -10.75 -1.36
C GLN A 396 5.94 -11.21 -2.81
N LEU A 397 6.80 -10.56 -3.57
CA LEU A 397 7.12 -10.90 -4.96
C LEU A 397 8.50 -11.54 -5.02
N SER A 398 8.60 -12.68 -5.64
CA SER A 398 9.84 -13.44 -5.87
C SER A 398 10.05 -13.65 -7.36
N VAL A 399 11.24 -13.32 -7.86
CA VAL A 399 11.67 -13.60 -9.22
C VAL A 399 12.87 -14.55 -9.17
N THR A 400 12.75 -15.69 -9.84
CA THR A 400 13.78 -16.71 -9.93
C THR A 400 14.39 -16.68 -11.33
N ASN A 401 15.69 -16.44 -11.43
CA ASN A 401 16.47 -16.67 -12.63
C ASN A 401 16.94 -18.14 -12.64
N VAL A 402 16.37 -18.96 -13.49
CA VAL A 402 16.68 -20.40 -13.51
C VAL A 402 18.12 -20.67 -14.04
N GLY A 403 18.73 -19.70 -14.72
CA GLY A 403 20.10 -19.81 -15.23
C GLY A 403 20.22 -20.45 -16.63
N ASN A 404 19.10 -20.90 -17.20
CA ASN A 404 19.04 -21.58 -18.51
C ASN A 404 18.30 -20.76 -19.59
N GLY A 405 18.20 -19.44 -19.40
CA GLY A 405 17.44 -18.55 -20.29
C GLY A 405 15.95 -18.49 -19.96
N THR A 406 15.56 -18.99 -18.78
CA THR A 406 14.18 -18.87 -18.27
C THR A 406 14.13 -18.23 -16.90
N ALA A 407 12.98 -17.65 -16.56
CA ALA A 407 12.68 -17.14 -15.24
C ALA A 407 11.29 -17.58 -14.76
N ASN A 408 11.12 -17.59 -13.43
CA ASN A 408 9.84 -17.81 -12.78
C ASN A 408 9.51 -16.61 -11.90
N ILE A 409 8.21 -16.28 -11.78
CA ILE A 409 7.72 -15.27 -10.86
C ILE A 409 6.68 -15.91 -9.95
N LYS A 410 6.77 -15.60 -8.67
CA LYS A 410 5.74 -15.94 -7.68
C LYS A 410 5.38 -14.68 -6.88
N ALA A 411 4.09 -14.40 -6.80
CA ALA A 411 3.57 -13.42 -5.86
C ALA A 411 2.69 -14.11 -4.82
N THR A 412 2.94 -13.82 -3.56
CA THR A 412 2.10 -14.19 -2.42
C THR A 412 1.50 -12.91 -1.86
N MET A 413 0.19 -12.80 -1.87
CA MET A 413 -0.56 -11.62 -1.46
C MET A 413 -1.43 -11.97 -0.26
N ILE A 414 -1.26 -11.27 0.84
CA ILE A 414 -2.15 -11.35 2.00
C ILE A 414 -3.11 -10.17 1.89
N GLY A 415 -4.33 -10.46 1.48
CA GLY A 415 -5.36 -9.44 1.31
C GLY A 415 -5.73 -8.75 2.62
N ASN A 416 -6.37 -7.60 2.53
CA ASN A 416 -6.90 -6.88 3.70
C ASN A 416 -7.93 -7.70 4.50
N ASN A 417 -8.54 -8.70 3.87
CA ASN A 417 -9.44 -9.69 4.48
C ASN A 417 -8.70 -10.84 5.20
N GLY A 418 -7.35 -10.83 5.23
CA GLY A 418 -6.52 -11.87 5.82
C GLY A 418 -6.37 -13.15 4.99
N VAL A 419 -7.00 -13.25 3.83
CA VAL A 419 -6.88 -14.40 2.93
C VAL A 419 -5.55 -14.32 2.17
N THR A 420 -4.87 -15.46 2.03
CA THR A 420 -3.65 -15.56 1.24
C THR A 420 -3.98 -15.98 -0.19
N TYR A 421 -3.57 -15.16 -1.13
CA TYR A 421 -3.66 -15.39 -2.56
C TYR A 421 -2.25 -15.64 -3.13
N THR A 422 -2.14 -16.57 -4.05
CA THR A 422 -0.86 -16.90 -4.69
C THR A 422 -1.02 -16.94 -6.20
N GLN A 423 -0.09 -16.32 -6.90
CA GLN A 423 0.02 -16.48 -8.35
C GLN A 423 1.44 -16.86 -8.74
N THR A 424 1.57 -17.59 -9.84
CA THR A 424 2.84 -18.05 -10.37
C THR A 424 2.88 -17.90 -11.88
N TYR A 425 4.07 -17.59 -12.39
CA TYR A 425 4.41 -17.60 -13.80
C TYR A 425 5.70 -18.40 -13.95
N ASN A 426 5.65 -19.51 -14.68
CA ASN A 426 6.78 -20.45 -14.78
C ASN A 426 7.22 -20.57 -16.24
N GLY A 427 8.53 -20.55 -16.46
CA GLY A 427 9.12 -20.73 -17.76
C GLY A 427 9.03 -19.51 -18.68
N ILE A 428 9.00 -18.28 -18.12
CA ILE A 428 9.20 -17.06 -18.90
C ILE A 428 10.54 -17.20 -19.59
N ASN A 429 10.57 -17.19 -20.92
CA ASN A 429 11.75 -17.56 -21.72
C ASN A 429 12.42 -16.36 -22.43
N ASN A 430 13.39 -16.63 -23.30
CA ASN A 430 14.15 -15.63 -24.07
C ASN A 430 14.88 -14.61 -23.19
N ILE A 431 15.31 -15.02 -22.00
CA ILE A 431 15.99 -14.20 -21.01
C ILE A 431 17.50 -14.38 -21.12
N ASP A 432 18.25 -13.27 -21.07
CA ASP A 432 19.68 -13.34 -20.77
C ASP A 432 19.88 -13.55 -19.27
N ALA A 433 20.32 -14.74 -18.91
CA ALA A 433 20.50 -15.11 -17.51
C ALA A 433 21.58 -14.28 -16.78
N ASN A 434 22.51 -13.67 -17.49
CA ASN A 434 23.56 -12.85 -16.88
C ASN A 434 23.09 -11.43 -16.59
N ASP A 435 22.08 -10.98 -17.32
CA ASP A 435 21.56 -9.61 -17.24
C ASP A 435 20.09 -9.53 -16.86
N LEU A 436 19.55 -10.54 -16.20
CA LEU A 436 18.17 -10.49 -15.71
C LEU A 436 18.04 -9.56 -14.52
N ALA A 437 17.07 -8.70 -14.60
CA ALA A 437 16.59 -7.88 -13.49
C ALA A 437 15.07 -7.71 -13.57
N PHE A 438 14.46 -7.20 -12.52
CA PHE A 438 13.05 -6.79 -12.56
C PHE A 438 12.86 -5.41 -11.95
N LYS A 439 11.78 -4.79 -12.32
CA LYS A 439 11.26 -3.56 -11.72
C LYS A 439 9.75 -3.69 -11.52
N LEU A 440 9.22 -2.91 -10.59
CA LEU A 440 7.79 -2.83 -10.34
C LEU A 440 7.24 -1.55 -10.95
N THR A 441 6.03 -1.65 -11.46
CA THR A 441 5.23 -0.52 -11.90
C THR A 441 3.77 -0.75 -11.49
N ILE A 442 2.91 0.18 -11.83
CA ILE A 442 1.51 0.20 -11.39
C ILE A 442 0.58 0.68 -12.49
N GLU A 443 -0.70 0.43 -12.31
CA GLU A 443 -1.79 1.10 -12.99
C GLU A 443 -2.88 1.45 -11.97
N LYS A 444 -3.21 2.74 -11.83
CA LYS A 444 -4.18 3.27 -10.85
C LYS A 444 -4.06 2.62 -9.47
N ALA A 445 -2.84 2.50 -9.03
CA ALA A 445 -2.42 1.91 -7.77
C ALA A 445 -1.18 2.63 -7.25
N HIS A 446 -0.78 2.36 -6.01
CA HIS A 446 0.55 2.69 -5.52
C HIS A 446 1.08 1.58 -4.63
N LEU A 447 2.40 1.46 -4.58
CA LEU A 447 3.10 0.47 -3.78
C LEU A 447 3.89 1.19 -2.70
N VAL A 448 3.77 0.72 -1.47
CA VAL A 448 4.53 1.23 -0.33
C VAL A 448 5.47 0.14 0.14
N PHE A 449 6.77 0.39 0.05
CA PHE A 449 7.80 -0.47 0.62
C PHE A 449 7.96 -0.08 2.08
N ASP A 450 7.09 -0.64 2.89
CA ASP A 450 6.96 -0.39 4.31
C ASP A 450 7.84 -1.33 5.15
N LEU A 451 7.67 -1.34 6.46
CA LEU A 451 8.35 -2.27 7.37
C LEU A 451 8.27 -3.71 6.83
N PRO A 452 9.39 -4.45 6.87
CA PRO A 452 9.36 -5.87 6.55
C PRO A 452 8.31 -6.60 7.39
N PHE A 453 7.51 -7.43 6.74
CA PHE A 453 6.50 -8.25 7.41
C PHE A 453 6.82 -9.73 7.25
N ALA A 454 6.52 -10.52 8.29
CA ALA A 454 6.67 -11.97 8.23
C ALA A 454 5.57 -12.58 7.35
N ASN A 455 5.91 -13.63 6.61
CA ASN A 455 4.93 -14.42 5.87
C ASN A 455 3.93 -15.05 6.83
N SER A 456 2.64 -14.95 6.57
CA SER A 456 1.56 -15.44 7.44
C SER A 456 1.61 -16.94 7.75
N SER A 457 2.31 -17.75 6.96
CA SER A 457 2.53 -19.17 7.21
C SER A 457 3.38 -19.47 8.46
N PHE A 458 3.96 -18.45 9.10
CA PHE A 458 4.83 -18.57 10.28
C PHE A 458 4.37 -17.75 11.49
N ALA A 459 3.15 -17.26 11.51
CA ALA A 459 2.58 -16.56 12.66
C ALA A 459 2.20 -17.55 13.80
N SER A 460 3.17 -18.31 14.32
CA SER A 460 3.00 -19.04 15.57
C SER A 460 4.26 -18.93 16.39
N ALA A 461 4.27 -18.03 17.30
CA ALA A 461 4.95 -17.98 18.60
C ALA A 461 5.36 -16.56 18.95
N ARG A 462 4.42 -15.73 19.36
CA ARG A 462 4.75 -14.61 20.24
C ARG A 462 5.31 -15.21 21.55
N LYS A 463 6.62 -15.29 21.67
CA LYS A 463 7.27 -15.46 22.95
C LYS A 463 7.90 -14.13 23.35
N HIS A 464 7.41 -13.58 24.45
CA HIS A 464 8.03 -12.46 25.15
C HIS A 464 9.49 -12.79 25.45
N TYR A 465 10.41 -12.03 24.88
CA TYR A 465 11.80 -12.03 25.35
C TYR A 465 11.86 -11.31 26.70
N SER A 466 12.03 -12.10 27.77
CA SER A 466 12.48 -11.57 29.05
C SER A 466 13.94 -11.15 28.94
N ARG A 467 14.23 -9.94 29.41
CA ARG A 467 15.58 -9.39 29.60
C ARG A 467 16.46 -10.38 30.38
N ALA A 468 17.37 -11.01 29.72
CA ALA A 468 18.53 -11.64 30.37
C ALA A 468 19.65 -11.73 29.32
N HIS A 469 20.48 -10.70 29.30
CA HIS A 469 21.93 -10.73 29.08
C HIS A 469 22.45 -9.30 29.02
N ARG A 470 22.55 -8.73 30.25
CA ARG A 470 23.55 -7.67 30.52
C ARG A 470 24.70 -8.38 31.23
N ARG A 471 25.80 -8.55 30.57
CA ARG A 471 27.16 -8.36 31.10
C ARG A 471 28.16 -8.44 29.98
#